data_b54811b76165fd63de086339e4121a9d
#
_entry.id   b54811b76165fd63de086339e4121a9d
#
_cell.length_a   1.000
_cell.length_b   1.000
_cell.length_c   1.000
_cell.angle_alpha   90.00
_cell.angle_beta   90.00
_cell.angle_gamma   90.00
#
_symmetry.space_group_name_H-M   'P 1'
#
loop_
_entity.id
_entity.type
_entity.pdbx_description
1 polymer ?
#
loop_
_entity_poly.entity_id
_entity_poly.type
_entity_poly.pdbx_seq_one_letter_code
_entity_poly.pdbx_strand_id
1 'polypeptide(L)'
;PDPSKPDGLPYIRKDGQRNPELDKLDRNKLGDMSKAVTTLGLAYYFSGDEKYAQKAVDFLNVWFLDAKTKMNPNLTYGQTIPGKNKGMGRGAGMIDIYSFTEMIDAMTLMENSKAFTPKVKKGMKEWFTQLVEWMQTSPVAAEEQRAKNNHGLAYDVQLTAYALYTGNQDLAMKTIQEFPEKRLFTQIEPDGKQPLELARTTALGYTIFNLGHMLDMCSIASTLGQDIYNATSQDGRSITAALKFLIPYIGKPQSEWPYQQIKEWDKKQEEACWILRRASFFD
;
A
#
# COMPACT_ATOMS: atom_id res chain seq x y z
N PRO A 1 25.65 2.72 1.59
CA PRO A 1 26.75 3.29 0.77
C PRO A 1 27.35 2.27 -0.19
N ASP A 2 28.07 2.75 -1.20
CA ASP A 2 28.91 1.93 -2.07
C ASP A 2 30.31 1.79 -1.43
N PRO A 3 30.73 0.59 -1.00
CA PRO A 3 32.02 0.40 -0.33
C PRO A 3 33.23 0.61 -1.25
N SER A 4 33.02 0.64 -2.56
CA SER A 4 34.08 0.89 -3.55
C SER A 4 34.39 2.37 -3.78
N LYS A 5 33.61 3.28 -3.18
CA LYS A 5 33.73 4.73 -3.35
C LYS A 5 34.20 5.42 -2.07
N PRO A 6 35.10 6.39 -2.13
CA PRO A 6 35.59 7.11 -0.96
C PRO A 6 34.48 7.84 -0.19
N ASP A 7 33.49 8.40 -0.91
CA ASP A 7 32.31 9.08 -0.35
C ASP A 7 31.11 8.17 -0.15
N GLY A 8 31.21 6.88 -0.52
CA GLY A 8 30.12 5.91 -0.47
C GLY A 8 28.98 6.14 -1.47
N LEU A 9 29.13 7.06 -2.44
CA LEU A 9 28.07 7.48 -3.35
C LEU A 9 28.31 7.01 -4.81
N PRO A 10 27.19 6.75 -5.54
CA PRO A 10 25.81 6.63 -5.05
C PRO A 10 25.59 5.34 -4.26
N TYR A 11 24.60 5.33 -3.36
CA TYR A 11 24.24 4.11 -2.64
C TYR A 11 23.85 2.99 -3.61
N ILE A 12 24.28 1.76 -3.30
CA ILE A 12 23.97 0.55 -4.07
C ILE A 12 22.70 -0.13 -3.54
N ARG A 13 21.98 -0.82 -4.44
CA ARG A 13 20.81 -1.62 -4.08
C ARG A 13 21.25 -2.95 -3.46
N LYS A 14 20.64 -3.29 -2.31
CA LYS A 14 20.73 -4.62 -1.68
C LYS A 14 19.31 -5.13 -1.46
N ASP A 15 18.80 -5.94 -2.37
CA ASP A 15 17.44 -6.44 -2.30
C ASP A 15 17.20 -7.28 -1.04
N GLY A 16 16.05 -7.11 -0.39
CA GLY A 16 15.70 -7.81 0.85
C GLY A 16 16.48 -7.37 2.10
N GLN A 17 17.46 -6.45 1.99
CA GLN A 17 18.22 -5.91 3.12
C GLN A 17 17.78 -4.49 3.45
N ARG A 18 17.51 -4.25 4.74
CA ARG A 18 17.14 -2.91 5.22
C ARG A 18 18.39 -2.08 5.52
N ASN A 19 18.41 -0.83 5.07
CA ASN A 19 19.43 0.13 5.49
C ASN A 19 19.10 0.66 6.91
N PRO A 20 19.95 0.45 7.94
CA PRO A 20 19.70 0.93 9.29
C PRO A 20 19.66 2.46 9.41
N GLU A 21 20.24 3.21 8.46
CA GLU A 21 20.15 4.68 8.44
C GLU A 21 18.71 5.19 8.28
N LEU A 22 17.81 4.37 7.74
CA LEU A 22 16.37 4.71 7.63
C LEU A 22 15.71 4.94 8.99
N ASP A 23 16.25 4.40 10.09
CA ASP A 23 15.71 4.60 11.43
C ASP A 23 15.83 6.06 11.93
N LYS A 24 16.73 6.83 11.31
CA LYS A 24 16.92 8.24 11.61
C LYS A 24 15.98 9.16 10.80
N LEU A 25 15.24 8.62 9.84
CA LEU A 25 14.39 9.37 8.92
C LEU A 25 12.91 9.28 9.33
N ASP A 26 12.12 10.20 8.80
CA ASP A 26 10.69 10.31 9.17
C ASP A 26 9.80 9.19 8.62
N ARG A 27 10.29 8.38 7.69
CA ARG A 27 9.54 7.25 7.10
C ARG A 27 8.92 6.32 8.17
N ASN A 28 9.71 5.93 9.18
CA ASN A 28 9.21 5.06 10.25
C ASN A 28 8.15 5.77 11.08
N LYS A 29 8.41 7.03 11.45
CA LYS A 29 7.44 7.86 12.19
C LYS A 29 6.12 8.04 11.44
N LEU A 30 6.19 8.18 10.11
CA LEU A 30 5.01 8.26 9.24
C LEU A 30 4.17 6.97 9.31
N GLY A 31 4.80 5.82 9.22
CA GLY A 31 4.15 4.52 9.37
C GLY A 31 3.57 4.32 10.78
N ASP A 32 4.33 4.69 11.81
CA ASP A 32 3.88 4.59 13.22
C ASP A 32 2.68 5.51 13.47
N MET A 33 2.68 6.73 12.96
CA MET A 33 1.56 7.66 13.04
C MET A 33 0.30 7.10 12.38
N SER A 34 0.42 6.61 11.13
CA SER A 34 -0.71 6.03 10.41
C SER A 34 -1.31 4.84 11.17
N LYS A 35 -0.47 3.92 11.63
CA LYS A 35 -0.88 2.78 12.47
C LYS A 35 -1.54 3.22 13.78
N ALA A 36 -1.01 4.27 14.42
CA ALA A 36 -1.60 4.81 15.65
C ALA A 36 -3.00 5.37 15.40
N VAL A 37 -3.20 6.15 14.32
CA VAL A 37 -4.51 6.68 13.95
C VAL A 37 -5.49 5.54 13.64
N THR A 38 -5.07 4.51 12.89
CA THR A 38 -5.89 3.33 12.60
C THR A 38 -6.32 2.61 13.89
N THR A 39 -5.37 2.35 14.80
CA THR A 39 -5.65 1.69 16.07
C THR A 39 -6.60 2.52 16.94
N LEU A 40 -6.39 3.83 17.02
CA LEU A 40 -7.22 4.74 17.80
C LEU A 40 -8.64 4.87 17.23
N GLY A 41 -8.80 4.89 15.90
CA GLY A 41 -10.11 4.88 15.25
C GLY A 41 -10.91 3.62 15.56
N LEU A 42 -10.26 2.44 15.51
CA LEU A 42 -10.88 1.18 15.94
C LEU A 42 -11.23 1.18 17.42
N ALA A 43 -10.33 1.69 18.29
CA ALA A 43 -10.60 1.80 19.71
C ALA A 43 -11.79 2.70 20.02
N TYR A 44 -11.94 3.83 19.31
CA TYR A 44 -13.11 4.69 19.40
C TYR A 44 -14.38 3.96 18.94
N TYR A 45 -14.32 3.30 17.78
CA TYR A 45 -15.47 2.59 17.23
C TYR A 45 -16.05 1.55 18.20
N PHE A 46 -15.19 0.74 18.83
CA PHE A 46 -15.64 -0.30 19.76
C PHE A 46 -16.01 0.20 21.16
N SER A 47 -15.41 1.29 21.64
CA SER A 47 -15.62 1.78 23.01
C SER A 47 -16.56 2.97 23.12
N GLY A 48 -16.71 3.77 22.06
CA GLY A 48 -17.37 5.08 22.10
C GLY A 48 -16.63 6.15 22.90
N ASP A 49 -15.41 5.87 23.38
CA ASP A 49 -14.67 6.79 24.25
C ASP A 49 -13.92 7.85 23.39
N GLU A 50 -14.39 9.09 23.54
CA GLU A 50 -13.88 10.26 22.80
C GLU A 50 -12.37 10.51 22.95
N LYS A 51 -11.76 10.03 24.03
CA LYS A 51 -10.31 10.19 24.22
C LYS A 51 -9.48 9.57 23.07
N TYR A 52 -9.95 8.46 22.49
CA TYR A 52 -9.27 7.80 21.37
C TYR A 52 -9.39 8.62 20.10
N ALA A 53 -10.57 9.11 19.78
CA ALA A 53 -10.76 9.99 18.63
C ALA A 53 -10.00 11.31 18.78
N GLN A 54 -10.00 11.92 19.99
CA GLN A 54 -9.21 13.12 20.25
C GLN A 54 -7.72 12.88 20.00
N LYS A 55 -7.17 11.76 20.51
CA LYS A 55 -5.75 11.44 20.30
C LYS A 55 -5.42 11.20 18.82
N ALA A 56 -6.30 10.54 18.08
CA ALA A 56 -6.14 10.38 16.63
C ALA A 56 -6.12 11.75 15.91
N VAL A 57 -7.05 12.65 16.26
CA VAL A 57 -7.11 14.01 15.71
C VAL A 57 -5.85 14.82 16.05
N ASP A 58 -5.26 14.64 17.23
CA ASP A 58 -4.00 15.29 17.57
C ASP A 58 -2.88 14.89 16.58
N PHE A 59 -2.78 13.60 16.23
CA PHE A 59 -1.83 13.15 15.21
C PHE A 59 -2.16 13.73 13.82
N LEU A 60 -3.44 13.73 13.42
CA LEU A 60 -3.85 14.30 12.14
C LEU A 60 -3.54 15.80 12.05
N ASN A 61 -3.74 16.55 13.13
CA ASN A 61 -3.39 17.95 13.19
C ASN A 61 -1.89 18.17 12.95
N VAL A 62 -1.05 17.48 13.70
CA VAL A 62 0.42 17.63 13.60
C VAL A 62 0.94 17.28 12.21
N TRP A 63 0.45 16.18 11.64
CA TRP A 63 0.99 15.65 10.39
C TRP A 63 0.40 16.23 9.12
N PHE A 64 -0.85 16.74 9.17
CA PHE A 64 -1.56 17.12 7.95
C PHE A 64 -2.13 18.54 7.98
N LEU A 65 -2.41 19.12 9.16
CA LEU A 65 -3.21 20.35 9.24
C LEU A 65 -2.45 21.56 9.82
N ASP A 66 -1.57 21.36 10.80
CA ASP A 66 -0.80 22.47 11.38
C ASP A 66 0.23 23.00 10.39
N ALA A 67 0.12 24.28 10.07
CA ALA A 67 0.98 24.95 9.09
C ALA A 67 2.49 24.88 9.41
N LYS A 68 2.86 24.66 10.68
CA LYS A 68 4.26 24.58 11.12
C LYS A 68 4.87 23.19 10.98
N THR A 69 4.05 22.14 10.99
CA THR A 69 4.52 20.76 11.11
C THR A 69 4.02 19.84 10.01
N LYS A 70 2.95 20.22 9.31
CA LYS A 70 2.32 19.37 8.30
C LYS A 70 3.28 18.96 7.19
N MET A 71 3.22 17.70 6.78
CA MET A 71 3.86 17.27 5.56
C MET A 71 3.14 17.85 4.32
N ASN A 72 3.88 18.08 3.26
CA ASN A 72 3.31 18.43 1.98
C ASN A 72 2.54 17.23 1.39
N PRO A 73 1.43 17.45 0.67
CA PRO A 73 0.65 16.38 0.05
C PRO A 73 1.33 15.83 -1.21
N ASN A 74 2.56 15.33 -1.04
CA ASN A 74 3.35 14.73 -2.11
C ASN A 74 4.51 13.88 -1.57
N LEU A 75 5.05 12.99 -2.41
CA LEU A 75 6.18 12.14 -2.13
C LEU A 75 7.40 12.49 -3.02
N THR A 76 7.59 13.76 -3.35
CA THR A 76 8.67 14.25 -4.21
C THR A 76 10.06 13.78 -3.73
N TYR A 77 10.22 13.58 -2.43
CA TYR A 77 11.46 13.10 -1.82
C TYR A 77 11.35 11.66 -1.26
N GLY A 78 10.23 10.96 -1.57
CA GLY A 78 10.00 9.60 -1.10
C GLY A 78 11.10 8.63 -1.55
N GLN A 79 11.67 7.89 -0.62
CA GLN A 79 12.76 6.94 -0.85
C GLN A 79 13.94 7.52 -1.66
N THR A 80 14.35 8.75 -1.35
CA THR A 80 15.57 9.35 -1.91
C THR A 80 16.78 8.42 -1.71
N ILE A 81 17.52 8.20 -2.78
CA ILE A 81 18.78 7.43 -2.74
C ILE A 81 19.95 8.41 -2.80
N PRO A 82 20.79 8.48 -1.75
CA PRO A 82 21.96 9.36 -1.76
C PRO A 82 22.84 9.15 -3.02
N GLY A 83 23.17 10.26 -3.67
CA GLY A 83 23.95 10.27 -4.91
C GLY A 83 23.18 9.96 -6.19
N LYS A 84 21.83 9.77 -6.12
CA LYS A 84 20.97 9.57 -7.31
C LYS A 84 19.91 10.67 -7.43
N ASN A 85 19.35 10.81 -8.63
CA ASN A 85 18.22 11.69 -8.98
C ASN A 85 18.39 13.13 -8.47
N LYS A 86 19.61 13.66 -8.37
CA LYS A 86 19.89 15.01 -7.86
C LYS A 86 19.27 15.29 -6.49
N GLY A 87 19.19 14.26 -5.62
CA GLY A 87 18.57 14.36 -4.29
C GLY A 87 17.05 14.26 -4.28
N MET A 88 16.41 14.06 -5.42
CA MET A 88 14.97 13.78 -5.50
C MET A 88 14.66 12.33 -5.15
N GLY A 89 13.42 12.07 -4.75
CA GLY A 89 12.89 10.73 -4.55
C GLY A 89 12.68 9.96 -5.85
N ARG A 90 11.95 8.86 -5.73
CA ARG A 90 11.61 7.96 -6.84
C ARG A 90 10.16 7.47 -6.68
N GLY A 91 9.55 6.97 -7.76
CA GLY A 91 8.18 6.47 -7.75
C GLY A 91 7.91 5.47 -6.65
N ALA A 92 8.83 4.53 -6.43
CA ALA A 92 8.72 3.54 -5.35
C ALA A 92 8.54 4.12 -3.93
N GLY A 93 8.77 5.42 -3.73
CA GLY A 93 8.47 6.11 -2.48
C GLY A 93 6.98 6.19 -2.15
N MET A 94 6.11 6.05 -3.16
CA MET A 94 4.66 6.07 -2.98
C MET A 94 4.16 4.96 -2.03
N ILE A 95 4.80 3.81 -2.03
CA ILE A 95 4.38 2.67 -1.19
C ILE A 95 4.53 2.96 0.31
N ASP A 96 5.34 3.96 0.69
CA ASP A 96 5.57 4.32 2.09
C ASP A 96 4.33 4.93 2.77
N ILE A 97 3.33 5.38 1.98
CA ILE A 97 2.03 5.86 2.46
C ILE A 97 0.88 4.89 2.15
N TYR A 98 1.17 3.64 1.81
CA TYR A 98 0.11 2.66 1.54
C TYR A 98 -0.84 2.49 2.74
N SER A 99 -0.32 2.54 3.96
CA SER A 99 -1.10 2.47 5.20
C SER A 99 -2.11 3.63 5.38
N PHE A 100 -2.04 4.68 4.57
CA PHE A 100 -3.06 5.74 4.59
C PHE A 100 -4.42 5.26 4.07
N THR A 101 -4.48 4.15 3.33
CA THR A 101 -5.75 3.51 2.95
C THR A 101 -6.52 3.08 4.19
N GLU A 102 -5.87 2.34 5.11
CA GLU A 102 -6.45 1.92 6.40
C GLU A 102 -6.72 3.13 7.32
N MET A 103 -5.86 4.14 7.29
CA MET A 103 -6.04 5.37 8.07
C MET A 103 -7.32 6.11 7.65
N ILE A 104 -7.64 6.15 6.36
CA ILE A 104 -8.89 6.74 5.85
C ILE A 104 -10.11 6.00 6.40
N ASP A 105 -10.09 4.67 6.40
CA ASP A 105 -11.16 3.86 6.99
C ASP A 105 -11.35 4.19 8.46
N ALA A 106 -10.25 4.29 9.22
CA ALA A 106 -10.28 4.68 10.62
C ALA A 106 -10.83 6.10 10.83
N MET A 107 -10.50 7.05 9.96
CA MET A 107 -11.08 8.41 10.01
C MET A 107 -12.60 8.37 9.77
N THR A 108 -13.06 7.52 8.86
CA THR A 108 -14.50 7.33 8.60
C THR A 108 -15.22 6.75 9.83
N LEU A 109 -14.61 5.79 10.55
CA LEU A 109 -15.16 5.27 11.80
C LEU A 109 -15.33 6.36 12.89
N MET A 110 -14.48 7.40 12.86
CA MET A 110 -14.53 8.52 13.79
C MET A 110 -15.43 9.69 13.35
N GLU A 111 -16.15 9.56 12.24
CA GLU A 111 -16.87 10.68 11.62
C GLU A 111 -17.90 11.36 12.55
N ASN A 112 -18.48 10.59 13.47
CA ASN A 112 -19.47 11.06 14.44
C ASN A 112 -18.86 11.52 15.78
N SER A 113 -17.53 11.43 15.93
CA SER A 113 -16.84 11.93 17.13
C SER A 113 -16.88 13.46 17.21
N LYS A 114 -17.01 13.97 18.44
CA LYS A 114 -16.90 15.41 18.73
C LYS A 114 -15.53 15.98 18.39
N ALA A 115 -14.48 15.15 18.50
CA ALA A 115 -13.11 15.53 18.18
C ALA A 115 -12.90 15.70 16.65
N PHE A 116 -13.61 14.89 15.84
CA PHE A 116 -13.49 14.93 14.37
C PHE A 116 -14.36 16.03 13.75
N THR A 117 -14.05 17.28 14.11
CA THR A 117 -14.82 18.46 13.77
C THR A 117 -14.94 18.70 12.26
N PRO A 118 -15.92 19.50 11.80
CA PRO A 118 -16.02 19.90 10.38
C PRO A 118 -14.72 20.52 9.83
N LYS A 119 -13.96 21.24 10.65
CA LYS A 119 -12.67 21.80 10.27
C LYS A 119 -11.64 20.73 9.98
N VAL A 120 -11.55 19.72 10.85
CA VAL A 120 -10.63 18.55 10.66
C VAL A 120 -11.03 17.78 9.40
N LYS A 121 -12.32 17.44 9.24
CA LYS A 121 -12.84 16.75 8.06
C LYS A 121 -12.47 17.46 6.77
N LYS A 122 -12.76 18.77 6.72
CA LYS A 122 -12.45 19.61 5.55
C LYS A 122 -10.95 19.64 5.26
N GLY A 123 -10.12 19.88 6.28
CA GLY A 123 -8.67 19.95 6.11
C GLY A 123 -8.06 18.64 5.62
N MET A 124 -8.49 17.49 6.16
CA MET A 124 -8.04 16.19 5.69
C MET A 124 -8.46 15.93 4.25
N LYS A 125 -9.73 16.25 3.91
CA LYS A 125 -10.22 16.11 2.53
C LYS A 125 -9.43 16.99 1.55
N GLU A 126 -9.12 18.22 1.90
CA GLU A 126 -8.30 19.13 1.09
C GLU A 126 -6.87 18.60 0.90
N TRP A 127 -6.26 18.06 1.97
CA TRP A 127 -4.92 17.47 1.90
C TRP A 127 -4.89 16.27 0.94
N PHE A 128 -5.83 15.34 1.07
CA PHE A 128 -5.92 14.19 0.16
C PHE A 128 -6.28 14.58 -1.27
N THR A 129 -7.07 15.62 -1.48
CA THR A 129 -7.37 16.13 -2.83
C THR A 129 -6.09 16.61 -3.53
N GLN A 130 -5.23 17.34 -2.83
CA GLN A 130 -3.93 17.77 -3.35
C GLN A 130 -2.98 16.59 -3.59
N LEU A 131 -3.02 15.56 -2.74
CA LEU A 131 -2.24 14.34 -2.94
C LEU A 131 -2.69 13.59 -4.20
N VAL A 132 -4.01 13.44 -4.42
CA VAL A 132 -4.57 12.81 -5.63
C VAL A 132 -4.18 13.57 -6.88
N GLU A 133 -4.23 14.90 -6.86
CA GLU A 133 -3.78 15.74 -7.96
C GLU A 133 -2.29 15.54 -8.26
N TRP A 134 -1.45 15.54 -7.22
CA TRP A 134 -0.03 15.26 -7.36
C TRP A 134 0.23 13.85 -7.90
N MET A 135 -0.49 12.84 -7.44
CA MET A 135 -0.38 11.47 -7.96
C MET A 135 -0.65 11.42 -9.47
N GLN A 136 -1.61 12.18 -9.97
CA GLN A 136 -1.97 12.16 -11.39
C GLN A 136 -1.05 13.01 -12.27
N THR A 137 -0.38 14.01 -11.74
CA THR A 137 0.38 15.01 -12.52
C THR A 137 1.89 14.93 -12.36
N SER A 138 2.38 14.33 -11.28
CA SER A 138 3.82 14.29 -10.98
C SER A 138 4.56 13.25 -11.84
N PRO A 139 5.70 13.60 -12.45
CA PRO A 139 6.58 12.63 -13.10
C PRO A 139 7.07 11.53 -12.15
N VAL A 140 7.29 11.84 -10.87
CA VAL A 140 7.71 10.86 -9.84
C VAL A 140 6.59 9.85 -9.59
N ALA A 141 5.36 10.30 -9.40
CA ALA A 141 4.21 9.40 -9.22
C ALA A 141 3.94 8.57 -10.48
N ALA A 142 4.16 9.13 -11.67
CA ALA A 142 4.01 8.41 -12.94
C ALA A 142 5.00 7.23 -13.10
N GLU A 143 6.16 7.24 -12.42
CA GLU A 143 7.04 6.06 -12.38
C GLU A 143 6.36 4.89 -11.68
N GLU A 144 5.73 5.13 -10.52
CA GLU A 144 5.02 4.11 -9.75
C GLU A 144 3.79 3.61 -10.50
N GLN A 145 3.02 4.53 -11.10
CA GLN A 145 1.86 4.19 -11.93
C GLN A 145 2.22 3.22 -13.07
N ARG A 146 3.40 3.40 -13.70
CA ARG A 146 3.88 2.55 -14.80
C ARG A 146 4.56 1.26 -14.34
N ALA A 147 4.81 1.09 -13.05
CA ALA A 147 5.41 -0.14 -12.53
C ALA A 147 4.50 -1.35 -12.84
N LYS A 148 5.14 -2.45 -13.26
CA LYS A 148 4.44 -3.67 -13.72
C LYS A 148 4.30 -4.74 -12.63
N ASN A 149 4.72 -4.45 -11.42
CA ASN A 149 4.72 -5.35 -10.26
C ASN A 149 3.84 -4.78 -9.14
N ASN A 150 3.97 -5.31 -7.92
CA ASN A 150 3.24 -4.86 -6.74
C ASN A 150 3.20 -3.32 -6.56
N HIS A 151 4.23 -2.61 -6.97
CA HIS A 151 4.28 -1.15 -6.89
C HIS A 151 3.18 -0.46 -7.70
N GLY A 152 3.01 -0.82 -8.97
CA GLY A 152 1.96 -0.23 -9.80
C GLY A 152 0.56 -0.60 -9.32
N LEU A 153 0.40 -1.79 -8.74
CA LEU A 153 -0.84 -2.21 -8.11
C LEU A 153 -1.12 -1.40 -6.83
N ALA A 154 -0.12 -1.25 -5.96
CA ALA A 154 -0.22 -0.41 -4.76
C ALA A 154 -0.59 1.05 -5.10
N TYR A 155 -0.05 1.60 -6.19
CA TYR A 155 -0.43 2.91 -6.70
C TYR A 155 -1.94 2.98 -7.02
N ASP A 156 -2.46 1.99 -7.78
CA ASP A 156 -3.88 1.99 -8.18
C ASP A 156 -4.81 1.83 -6.97
N VAL A 157 -4.46 1.00 -5.97
CA VAL A 157 -5.22 0.87 -4.72
C VAL A 157 -5.26 2.20 -3.95
N GLN A 158 -4.11 2.83 -3.77
CA GLN A 158 -3.99 4.12 -3.10
C GLN A 158 -4.80 5.19 -3.82
N LEU A 159 -4.66 5.30 -5.15
CA LEU A 159 -5.39 6.27 -5.96
C LEU A 159 -6.90 6.10 -5.82
N THR A 160 -7.37 4.85 -5.85
CA THR A 160 -8.79 4.52 -5.72
C THR A 160 -9.33 4.90 -4.33
N ALA A 161 -8.63 4.49 -3.26
CA ALA A 161 -9.03 4.79 -1.90
C ALA A 161 -9.06 6.31 -1.63
N TYR A 162 -8.03 7.04 -2.07
CA TYR A 162 -7.94 8.49 -1.87
C TYR A 162 -8.95 9.25 -2.73
N ALA A 163 -9.22 8.79 -3.96
CA ALA A 163 -10.25 9.36 -4.83
C ALA A 163 -11.64 9.21 -4.20
N LEU A 164 -11.98 8.05 -3.66
CA LEU A 164 -13.25 7.84 -2.95
C LEU A 164 -13.38 8.74 -1.73
N TYR A 165 -12.35 8.82 -0.91
CA TYR A 165 -12.34 9.68 0.27
C TYR A 165 -12.55 11.16 -0.07
N THR A 166 -12.00 11.61 -1.19
CA THR A 166 -12.16 13.00 -1.66
C THR A 166 -13.46 13.26 -2.42
N GLY A 167 -14.21 12.20 -2.75
CA GLY A 167 -15.47 12.26 -3.49
C GLY A 167 -15.31 12.23 -5.02
N ASN A 168 -14.12 11.90 -5.51
CA ASN A 168 -13.87 11.73 -6.96
C ASN A 168 -14.20 10.28 -7.38
N GLN A 169 -15.51 9.97 -7.40
CA GLN A 169 -16.01 8.63 -7.73
C GLN A 169 -15.67 8.20 -9.17
N ASP A 170 -15.65 9.14 -10.11
CA ASP A 170 -15.35 8.83 -11.51
C ASP A 170 -13.92 8.30 -11.67
N LEU A 171 -12.95 8.92 -11.00
CA LEU A 171 -11.56 8.46 -11.00
C LEU A 171 -11.42 7.08 -10.35
N ALA A 172 -12.08 6.87 -9.22
CA ALA A 172 -12.08 5.58 -8.53
C ALA A 172 -12.70 4.48 -9.41
N MET A 173 -13.86 4.73 -9.98
CA MET A 173 -14.56 3.77 -10.83
C MET A 173 -13.75 3.44 -12.08
N LYS A 174 -13.15 4.44 -12.73
CA LYS A 174 -12.26 4.23 -13.87
C LYS A 174 -11.09 3.32 -13.50
N THR A 175 -10.43 3.58 -12.35
CA THR A 175 -9.28 2.77 -11.91
C THR A 175 -9.69 1.33 -11.63
N ILE A 176 -10.86 1.11 -11.01
CA ILE A 176 -11.41 -0.23 -10.75
C ILE A 176 -11.73 -0.96 -12.06
N GLN A 177 -12.34 -0.30 -13.03
CA GLN A 177 -12.71 -0.90 -14.32
C GLN A 177 -11.48 -1.28 -15.16
N GLU A 178 -10.41 -0.49 -15.10
CA GLU A 178 -9.16 -0.78 -15.78
C GLU A 178 -8.32 -1.87 -15.09
N PHE A 179 -8.58 -2.17 -13.82
CA PHE A 179 -7.74 -3.02 -12.98
C PHE A 179 -7.52 -4.44 -13.53
N PRO A 180 -8.55 -5.18 -14.01
CA PRO A 180 -8.34 -6.55 -14.52
C PRO A 180 -7.32 -6.58 -15.65
N GLU A 181 -7.50 -5.76 -16.67
CA GLU A 181 -6.64 -5.74 -17.86
C GLU A 181 -5.26 -5.14 -17.57
N LYS A 182 -5.22 -4.08 -16.77
CA LYS A 182 -4.01 -3.32 -16.50
C LYS A 182 -3.08 -4.00 -15.50
N ARG A 183 -3.64 -4.70 -14.50
CA ARG A 183 -2.87 -5.26 -13.37
C ARG A 183 -3.03 -6.76 -13.24
N LEU A 184 -4.24 -7.26 -13.08
CA LEU A 184 -4.49 -8.65 -12.77
C LEU A 184 -3.93 -9.57 -13.88
N PHE A 185 -4.37 -9.38 -15.11
CA PHE A 185 -3.98 -10.23 -16.23
C PHE A 185 -2.55 -10.00 -16.73
N THR A 186 -1.91 -8.91 -16.32
CA THR A 186 -0.50 -8.65 -16.65
C THR A 186 0.49 -9.12 -15.58
N GLN A 187 0.03 -9.38 -14.35
CA GLN A 187 0.88 -9.75 -13.23
C GLN A 187 0.75 -11.22 -12.83
N ILE A 188 -0.32 -11.88 -13.23
CA ILE A 188 -0.55 -13.30 -12.97
C ILE A 188 -0.49 -14.07 -14.29
N GLU A 189 0.21 -15.20 -14.30
CA GLU A 189 0.24 -16.14 -15.42
C GLU A 189 -0.93 -17.13 -15.35
N PRO A 190 -1.26 -17.88 -16.44
CA PRO A 190 -2.37 -18.84 -16.44
C PRO A 190 -2.26 -19.93 -15.36
N ASP A 191 -1.03 -20.28 -14.94
CA ASP A 191 -0.75 -21.25 -13.86
C ASP A 191 -0.75 -20.59 -12.46
N GLY A 192 -1.12 -19.32 -12.36
CA GLY A 192 -1.20 -18.58 -11.10
C GLY A 192 0.10 -17.96 -10.61
N LYS A 193 1.21 -18.17 -11.30
CA LYS A 193 2.48 -17.55 -10.94
C LYS A 193 2.46 -16.03 -11.09
N GLN A 194 3.26 -15.37 -10.27
CA GLN A 194 3.51 -13.92 -10.32
C GLN A 194 5.00 -13.69 -10.60
N PRO A 195 5.45 -13.71 -11.86
CA PRO A 195 6.88 -13.82 -12.21
C PRO A 195 7.75 -12.71 -11.62
N LEU A 196 7.27 -11.46 -11.58
CA LEU A 196 8.01 -10.32 -11.07
C LEU A 196 8.18 -10.36 -9.55
N GLU A 197 7.27 -11.02 -8.83
CA GLU A 197 7.34 -11.22 -7.39
C GLU A 197 8.16 -12.48 -7.04
N LEU A 198 8.00 -13.54 -7.82
CA LEU A 198 8.77 -14.78 -7.66
C LEU A 198 10.26 -14.61 -7.96
N ALA A 199 10.64 -13.64 -8.77
CA ALA A 199 12.05 -13.28 -9.05
C ALA A 199 12.74 -12.53 -7.88
N ARG A 200 12.02 -12.20 -6.80
CA ARG A 200 12.56 -11.44 -5.68
C ARG A 200 13.24 -12.34 -4.66
N THR A 201 14.15 -11.76 -3.86
CA THR A 201 14.92 -12.48 -2.80
C THR A 201 14.05 -12.98 -1.65
N THR A 202 12.84 -12.44 -1.48
CA THR A 202 11.81 -12.91 -0.54
C THR A 202 10.52 -13.19 -1.32
N ALA A 203 10.59 -14.15 -2.25
CA ALA A 203 9.56 -14.42 -3.25
C ALA A 203 8.18 -14.72 -2.67
N LEU A 204 8.10 -15.57 -1.62
CA LEU A 204 6.83 -15.84 -0.93
C LEU A 204 6.23 -14.55 -0.36
N GLY A 205 7.06 -13.76 0.32
CA GLY A 205 6.62 -12.49 0.90
C GLY A 205 6.07 -11.51 -0.14
N TYR A 206 6.74 -11.39 -1.30
CA TYR A 206 6.26 -10.50 -2.37
C TYR A 206 5.02 -11.04 -3.08
N THR A 207 4.91 -12.35 -3.28
CA THR A 207 3.70 -12.98 -3.82
C THR A 207 2.49 -12.71 -2.93
N ILE A 208 2.62 -12.87 -1.62
CA ILE A 208 1.58 -12.59 -0.63
C ILE A 208 1.24 -11.10 -0.60
N PHE A 209 2.25 -10.24 -0.63
CA PHE A 209 2.09 -8.80 -0.61
C PHE A 209 1.30 -8.29 -1.82
N ASN A 210 1.62 -8.80 -3.01
CA ASN A 210 0.89 -8.44 -4.23
C ASN A 210 -0.56 -8.95 -4.20
N LEU A 211 -0.79 -10.19 -3.75
CA LEU A 211 -2.15 -10.71 -3.54
C LEU A 211 -2.94 -9.88 -2.52
N GLY A 212 -2.28 -9.41 -1.46
CA GLY A 212 -2.89 -8.51 -0.48
C GLY A 212 -3.46 -7.26 -1.13
N HIS A 213 -2.67 -6.60 -1.98
CA HIS A 213 -3.14 -5.42 -2.71
C HIS A 213 -4.27 -5.73 -3.72
N MET A 214 -4.24 -6.91 -4.36
CA MET A 214 -5.37 -7.33 -5.21
C MET A 214 -6.66 -7.46 -4.41
N LEU A 215 -6.60 -8.08 -3.24
CA LEU A 215 -7.75 -8.21 -2.34
C LEU A 215 -8.20 -6.86 -1.75
N ASP A 216 -7.27 -5.92 -1.50
CA ASP A 216 -7.62 -4.55 -1.11
C ASP A 216 -8.44 -3.87 -2.22
N MET A 217 -8.01 -3.99 -3.47
CA MET A 217 -8.77 -3.46 -4.61
C MET A 217 -10.15 -4.13 -4.74
N CYS A 218 -10.23 -5.46 -4.56
CA CYS A 218 -11.51 -6.18 -4.56
C CYS A 218 -12.44 -5.69 -3.45
N SER A 219 -11.90 -5.46 -2.26
CA SER A 219 -12.67 -4.93 -1.12
C SER A 219 -13.24 -3.54 -1.43
N ILE A 220 -12.42 -2.65 -1.98
CA ILE A 220 -12.88 -1.31 -2.38
C ILE A 220 -13.93 -1.42 -3.49
N ALA A 221 -13.68 -2.21 -4.53
CA ALA A 221 -14.59 -2.39 -5.65
C ALA A 221 -15.96 -2.93 -5.22
N SER A 222 -15.99 -3.88 -4.27
CA SER A 222 -17.22 -4.47 -3.76
C SER A 222 -18.13 -3.44 -3.06
N THR A 223 -17.57 -2.41 -2.41
CA THR A 223 -18.35 -1.33 -1.80
C THR A 223 -19.10 -0.48 -2.84
N LEU A 224 -18.64 -0.54 -4.09
CA LEU A 224 -19.25 0.15 -5.24
C LEU A 224 -20.05 -0.81 -6.14
N GLY A 225 -20.32 -2.03 -5.67
CA GLY A 225 -21.05 -3.05 -6.41
C GLY A 225 -20.31 -3.62 -7.62
N GLN A 226 -18.97 -3.49 -7.65
CA GLN A 226 -18.13 -4.03 -8.72
C GLN A 226 -17.48 -5.34 -8.27
N ASP A 227 -17.73 -6.42 -9.00
CA ASP A 227 -17.06 -7.70 -8.81
C ASP A 227 -15.86 -7.81 -9.75
N ILE A 228 -14.67 -7.57 -9.21
CA ILE A 228 -13.41 -7.77 -9.92
C ILE A 228 -12.64 -8.98 -9.39
N TYR A 229 -13.08 -9.59 -8.29
CA TYR A 229 -12.46 -10.80 -7.75
C TYR A 229 -12.61 -11.99 -8.70
N ASN A 230 -13.79 -12.13 -9.29
CA ASN A 230 -14.13 -13.19 -10.25
C ASN A 230 -13.65 -12.91 -11.67
N ALA A 231 -12.97 -11.79 -11.93
CA ALA A 231 -12.42 -11.48 -13.23
C ALA A 231 -11.41 -12.55 -13.67
N THR A 232 -11.62 -13.08 -14.87
CA THR A 232 -10.78 -14.13 -15.45
C THR A 232 -10.50 -13.82 -16.92
N SER A 233 -9.23 -13.89 -17.33
CA SER A 233 -8.84 -13.73 -18.73
C SER A 233 -9.19 -14.98 -19.54
N GLN A 234 -9.12 -14.87 -20.87
CA GLN A 234 -9.38 -16.00 -21.78
C GLN A 234 -8.45 -17.20 -21.54
N ASP A 235 -7.22 -16.96 -21.11
CA ASP A 235 -6.22 -17.99 -20.80
C ASP A 235 -6.19 -18.42 -19.32
N GLY A 236 -7.15 -17.96 -18.49
CA GLY A 236 -7.35 -18.43 -17.12
C GLY A 236 -6.64 -17.64 -16.02
N ARG A 237 -6.02 -16.49 -16.33
CA ARG A 237 -5.40 -15.61 -15.32
C ARG A 237 -6.47 -15.05 -14.39
N SER A 238 -6.29 -15.21 -13.10
CA SER A 238 -7.25 -14.76 -12.09
C SER A 238 -6.62 -14.74 -10.70
N ILE A 239 -7.24 -14.06 -9.75
CA ILE A 239 -6.86 -14.12 -8.33
C ILE A 239 -6.95 -15.55 -7.82
N THR A 240 -8.01 -16.28 -8.18
CA THR A 240 -8.19 -17.69 -7.82
C THR A 240 -7.06 -18.57 -8.34
N ALA A 241 -6.55 -18.34 -9.56
CA ALA A 241 -5.38 -19.06 -10.08
C ALA A 241 -4.15 -18.81 -9.21
N ALA A 242 -3.90 -17.55 -8.81
CA ALA A 242 -2.76 -17.21 -7.96
C ALA A 242 -2.88 -17.79 -6.54
N LEU A 243 -4.08 -17.86 -5.99
CA LEU A 243 -4.33 -18.54 -4.71
C LEU A 243 -4.09 -20.06 -4.83
N LYS A 244 -4.58 -20.70 -5.89
CA LYS A 244 -4.33 -22.13 -6.16
C LYS A 244 -2.85 -22.45 -6.33
N PHE A 245 -2.07 -21.54 -6.92
CA PHE A 245 -0.61 -21.68 -6.98
C PHE A 245 0.03 -21.65 -5.59
N LEU A 246 -0.45 -20.81 -4.69
CA LEU A 246 0.11 -20.59 -3.34
C LEU A 246 -0.23 -21.74 -2.37
N ILE A 247 -1.46 -22.25 -2.41
CA ILE A 247 -2.02 -23.21 -1.45
C ILE A 247 -1.11 -24.42 -1.19
N PRO A 248 -0.51 -25.09 -2.20
CA PRO A 248 0.34 -26.28 -1.97
C PRO A 248 1.55 -26.04 -1.07
N TYR A 249 1.98 -24.79 -0.90
CA TYR A 249 3.17 -24.42 -0.11
C TYR A 249 2.83 -23.96 1.32
N ILE A 250 1.54 -23.79 1.64
CA ILE A 250 1.13 -23.33 2.97
C ILE A 250 1.24 -24.49 3.97
N GLY A 251 1.85 -24.20 5.13
CA GLY A 251 2.13 -25.21 6.16
C GLY A 251 3.27 -26.15 5.80
N LYS A 252 4.03 -25.88 4.73
CA LYS A 252 5.15 -26.69 4.28
C LYS A 252 6.49 -26.12 4.73
N PRO A 253 7.55 -26.96 4.85
CA PRO A 253 8.89 -26.46 5.10
C PRO A 253 9.41 -25.66 3.91
N GLN A 254 10.31 -24.70 4.18
CA GLN A 254 10.88 -23.85 3.13
C GLN A 254 11.57 -24.64 2.01
N SER A 255 12.08 -25.83 2.29
CA SER A 255 12.73 -26.71 1.29
C SER A 255 11.79 -27.15 0.15
N GLU A 256 10.48 -27.09 0.34
CA GLU A 256 9.50 -27.39 -0.72
C GLU A 256 9.18 -26.15 -1.60
N TRP A 257 9.58 -24.95 -1.18
CA TRP A 257 9.39 -23.73 -1.95
C TRP A 257 10.47 -23.59 -3.03
N PRO A 258 10.14 -23.56 -4.32
CA PRO A 258 11.15 -23.62 -5.39
C PRO A 258 11.79 -22.26 -5.71
N TYR A 259 11.47 -21.22 -4.95
CA TYR A 259 11.97 -19.86 -5.17
C TYR A 259 12.79 -19.37 -3.98
N GLN A 260 13.48 -18.26 -4.16
CA GLN A 260 14.30 -17.67 -3.10
C GLN A 260 13.44 -17.09 -1.97
N GLN A 261 13.78 -17.42 -0.72
CA GLN A 261 13.19 -16.80 0.47
C GLN A 261 14.27 -16.70 1.55
N ILE A 262 14.98 -15.57 1.57
CA ILE A 262 16.19 -15.40 2.41
C ILE A 262 15.90 -15.18 3.89
N LYS A 263 14.64 -14.93 4.28
CA LYS A 263 14.24 -14.64 5.67
C LYS A 263 12.73 -14.76 5.89
N GLU A 264 12.34 -14.81 7.15
CA GLU A 264 10.96 -14.70 7.63
C GLU A 264 9.99 -15.75 7.05
N TRP A 265 10.48 -16.98 6.79
CA TRP A 265 9.62 -18.04 6.23
C TRP A 265 8.35 -18.25 7.05
N ASP A 266 8.47 -18.55 8.36
CA ASP A 266 7.34 -18.87 9.23
C ASP A 266 6.32 -17.72 9.30
N LYS A 267 6.81 -16.48 9.44
CA LYS A 267 5.95 -15.29 9.44
C LYS A 267 5.18 -15.16 8.12
N LYS A 268 5.81 -15.47 6.98
CA LYS A 268 5.14 -15.43 5.68
C LYS A 268 4.13 -16.56 5.50
N GLN A 269 4.30 -17.68 6.16
CA GLN A 269 3.28 -18.72 6.23
C GLN A 269 2.01 -18.23 6.96
N GLU A 270 2.17 -17.54 8.08
CA GLU A 270 1.05 -16.92 8.81
C GLU A 270 0.33 -15.86 7.95
N GLU A 271 1.08 -14.98 7.28
CA GLU A 271 0.53 -13.97 6.37
C GLU A 271 -0.23 -14.63 5.20
N ALA A 272 0.24 -15.76 4.67
CA ALA A 272 -0.45 -16.51 3.62
C ALA A 272 -1.82 -17.02 4.10
N CYS A 273 -1.93 -17.51 5.33
CA CYS A 273 -3.21 -17.91 5.91
C CYS A 273 -4.21 -16.72 5.98
N TRP A 274 -3.72 -15.52 6.30
CA TRP A 274 -4.55 -14.32 6.28
C TRP A 274 -5.05 -13.96 4.87
N ILE A 275 -4.21 -14.12 3.85
CA ILE A 275 -4.62 -13.90 2.45
C ILE A 275 -5.75 -14.86 2.06
N LEU A 276 -5.63 -16.15 2.39
CA LEU A 276 -6.68 -17.13 2.12
C LEU A 276 -7.97 -16.80 2.86
N ARG A 277 -7.90 -16.42 4.13
CA ARG A 277 -9.06 -16.00 4.89
C ARG A 277 -9.74 -14.78 4.28
N ARG A 278 -8.97 -13.78 3.83
CA ARG A 278 -9.53 -12.61 3.14
C ARG A 278 -10.20 -12.97 1.82
N ALA A 279 -9.57 -13.84 1.05
CA ALA A 279 -10.14 -14.31 -0.21
C ALA A 279 -11.49 -15.01 -0.02
N SER A 280 -11.66 -15.80 1.06
CA SER A 280 -12.93 -16.49 1.36
C SER A 280 -14.12 -15.58 1.65
N PHE A 281 -13.95 -14.27 1.74
CA PHE A 281 -15.07 -13.33 1.81
C PHE A 281 -15.68 -13.00 0.45
N PHE A 282 -15.00 -13.37 -0.64
CA PHE A 282 -15.46 -13.13 -2.01
C PHE A 282 -15.98 -14.42 -2.69
N ASP A 283 -15.79 -15.60 -2.08
CA ASP A 283 -16.23 -16.90 -2.61
C ASP A 283 -17.73 -17.19 -2.40
#